data_36f96a5b96b7df67c05e57f62b7039c2
#
_entry.id   36f96a5b96b7df67c05e57f62b7039c2
#
_cell.length_a   1.000
_cell.length_b   1.000
_cell.length_c   1.000
_cell.angle_alpha   90.00
_cell.angle_beta   90.00
_cell.angle_gamma   90.00
#
_symmetry.space_group_name_H-M   'P 1'
#
loop_
_entity.id
_entity.type
_entity.pdbx_description
1 polymer ?
#
loop_
_entity_poly.entity_id
_entity_poly.type
_entity_poly.pdbx_seq_one_letter_code
_entity_poly.pdbx_strand_id
1 'polypeptide(L)'
;VKYQDGGGDEWSIIFSDTAGVFIRGFAHESDLSTYNDDDYWPGLVGDLPEAFRSDLKNPDLYGYYDGAPQMTVCVWRGPADVAWRHGSPERTQWGYHGDGGEHLFDPLIDWHASKGLDWLYPAQGHVVPESAVQQVMDQKPLTDELIRAFHPNPDITALRAVATQIGY
;
A
#
# COMPACT_ATOMS: atom_id res chain seq x y z
N VAL A 1 4.05 -7.22 1.49
CA VAL A 1 4.23 -5.85 2.00
C VAL A 1 2.86 -5.21 2.11
N LYS A 2 2.62 -4.45 3.18
CA LYS A 2 1.35 -3.75 3.42
C LYS A 2 1.63 -2.30 3.79
N TYR A 3 0.79 -1.41 3.31
CA TYR A 3 0.77 0.01 3.64
C TYR A 3 -0.64 0.44 4.05
N GLN A 4 -0.74 1.35 5.01
CA GLN A 4 -1.95 2.03 5.43
C GLN A 4 -1.58 3.47 5.78
N ASP A 5 -2.30 4.44 5.25
CA ASP A 5 -2.03 5.86 5.49
C ASP A 5 -2.65 6.41 6.78
N GLY A 6 -3.55 5.63 7.40
CA GLY A 6 -4.33 6.07 8.57
C GLY A 6 -5.56 6.92 8.22
N GLY A 7 -5.71 7.32 6.97
CA GLY A 7 -6.86 8.07 6.44
C GLY A 7 -7.96 7.17 5.86
N GLY A 8 -7.67 5.91 5.66
CA GLY A 8 -8.61 4.94 5.07
C GLY A 8 -8.09 4.29 3.80
N ASP A 9 -6.98 4.77 3.27
CA ASP A 9 -6.33 4.21 2.10
C ASP A 9 -5.34 3.12 2.51
N GLU A 10 -5.31 2.05 1.74
CA GLU A 10 -4.37 0.97 1.96
C GLU A 10 -3.99 0.27 0.65
N TRP A 11 -2.80 -0.31 0.62
CA TRP A 11 -2.42 -1.26 -0.42
C TRP A 11 -1.56 -2.38 0.13
N SER A 12 -1.52 -3.48 -0.60
CA SER A 12 -0.62 -4.59 -0.32
C SER A 12 0.02 -5.13 -1.58
N ILE A 13 1.27 -5.58 -1.46
CA ILE A 13 2.03 -6.25 -2.50
C ILE A 13 2.32 -7.67 -2.05
N ILE A 14 1.95 -8.63 -2.88
CA ILE A 14 2.14 -10.05 -2.69
C ILE A 14 3.09 -10.56 -3.75
N PHE A 15 4.14 -11.24 -3.33
CA PHE A 15 5.11 -11.88 -4.21
C PHE A 15 4.91 -13.40 -4.18
N SER A 16 4.92 -14.00 -5.34
CA SER A 16 4.86 -15.45 -5.52
C SER A 16 5.97 -15.91 -6.45
N ASP A 17 6.75 -16.90 -6.05
CA ASP A 17 7.86 -17.45 -6.85
C ASP A 17 7.38 -18.00 -8.20
N THR A 18 6.12 -18.42 -8.28
CA THR A 18 5.55 -19.05 -9.47
C THR A 18 4.59 -18.17 -10.23
N ALA A 19 3.85 -17.30 -9.56
CA ALA A 19 2.80 -16.47 -10.16
C ALA A 19 3.22 -15.01 -10.40
N GLY A 20 4.35 -14.57 -9.85
CA GLY A 20 4.86 -13.21 -10.01
C GLY A 20 4.41 -12.28 -8.90
N VAL A 21 3.88 -11.12 -9.24
CA VAL A 21 3.52 -10.07 -8.28
C VAL A 21 2.06 -9.69 -8.44
N PHE A 22 1.39 -9.53 -7.32
CA PHE A 22 0.03 -9.00 -7.22
C PHE A 22 0.02 -7.80 -6.29
N ILE A 23 -0.55 -6.70 -6.76
CA ILE A 23 -0.77 -5.47 -5.99
C ILE A 23 -2.26 -5.22 -5.95
N ARG A 24 -2.78 -5.06 -4.76
CA ARG A 24 -4.14 -4.59 -4.57
C ARG A 24 -4.15 -3.30 -3.76
N GLY A 25 -5.15 -2.48 -3.96
CA GLY A 25 -5.33 -1.26 -3.20
C GLY A 25 -6.79 -0.97 -2.92
N PHE A 26 -7.01 -0.19 -1.89
CA PHE A 26 -8.30 0.38 -1.53
C PHE A 26 -8.12 1.87 -1.31
N ALA A 27 -8.76 2.67 -2.16
CA ALA A 27 -8.89 4.11 -2.02
C ALA A 27 -10.30 4.41 -1.52
N HIS A 28 -10.42 4.89 -0.29
CA HIS A 28 -11.72 5.05 0.37
C HIS A 28 -12.65 6.08 -0.31
N GLU A 29 -12.08 7.07 -0.99
CA GLU A 29 -12.82 8.08 -1.76
C GLU A 29 -13.10 7.66 -3.22
N SER A 30 -12.62 6.48 -3.62
CA SER A 30 -12.84 5.97 -4.97
C SER A 30 -14.32 5.78 -5.29
N ASP A 31 -14.64 5.94 -6.57
CA ASP A 31 -15.97 5.59 -7.10
C ASP A 31 -16.28 4.10 -6.98
N LEU A 32 -15.29 3.26 -6.74
CA LEU A 32 -15.38 1.82 -6.50
C LEU A 32 -15.30 1.45 -5.02
N SER A 33 -15.35 2.42 -4.11
CA SER A 33 -15.29 2.17 -2.69
C SER A 33 -16.43 1.27 -2.23
N THR A 34 -16.10 0.18 -1.54
CA THR A 34 -17.06 -0.82 -1.01
C THR A 34 -17.78 -0.37 0.25
N TYR A 35 -17.53 0.86 0.74
CA TYR A 35 -18.30 1.41 1.86
C TYR A 35 -19.81 1.50 1.61
N ASN A 36 -20.22 1.42 0.34
CA ASN A 36 -21.62 1.50 -0.06
C ASN A 36 -22.16 0.20 -0.66
N ASP A 37 -21.33 -0.84 -0.81
CA ASP A 37 -21.67 -2.09 -1.44
C ASP A 37 -21.11 -3.29 -0.65
N ASP A 38 -21.83 -4.40 -0.65
CA ASP A 38 -21.51 -5.61 0.13
C ASP A 38 -20.35 -6.43 -0.46
N ASP A 39 -19.78 -6.03 -1.62
CA ASP A 39 -18.70 -6.75 -2.30
C ASP A 39 -17.89 -5.80 -3.21
N TYR A 40 -16.71 -6.23 -3.68
CA TYR A 40 -15.95 -5.48 -4.67
C TYR A 40 -16.60 -5.56 -6.06
N TRP A 41 -16.33 -4.59 -6.91
CA TRP A 41 -16.95 -4.47 -8.22
C TRP A 41 -16.66 -5.67 -9.13
N PRO A 42 -17.69 -6.18 -9.85
CA PRO A 42 -17.52 -7.21 -10.86
C PRO A 42 -16.44 -6.84 -11.87
N GLY A 43 -15.64 -7.83 -12.27
CA GLY A 43 -14.54 -7.63 -13.21
C GLY A 43 -13.23 -7.14 -12.59
N LEU A 44 -13.24 -6.60 -11.38
CA LEU A 44 -12.02 -6.12 -10.71
C LEU A 44 -10.96 -7.22 -10.55
N VAL A 45 -11.38 -8.46 -10.29
CA VAL A 45 -10.53 -9.64 -10.13
C VAL A 45 -10.79 -10.71 -11.20
N GLY A 46 -11.47 -10.36 -12.29
CA GLY A 46 -11.94 -11.32 -13.29
C GLY A 46 -10.84 -12.24 -13.82
N ASP A 47 -9.74 -11.65 -14.26
CA ASP A 47 -8.58 -12.35 -14.85
C ASP A 47 -7.41 -12.52 -13.88
N LEU A 48 -7.63 -12.33 -12.58
CA LEU A 48 -6.58 -12.55 -11.57
C LEU A 48 -6.13 -14.01 -11.58
N PRO A 49 -4.81 -14.29 -11.65
CA PRO A 49 -4.29 -15.64 -11.57
C PRO A 49 -4.79 -16.40 -10.34
N GLU A 50 -5.12 -17.68 -10.52
CA GLU A 50 -5.67 -18.54 -9.46
C GLU A 50 -4.74 -18.59 -8.23
N ALA A 51 -3.43 -18.51 -8.43
CA ALA A 51 -2.44 -18.51 -7.35
C ALA A 51 -2.61 -17.34 -6.36
N PHE A 52 -3.22 -16.23 -6.78
CA PHE A 52 -3.47 -15.07 -5.92
C PHE A 52 -4.91 -15.03 -5.36
N ARG A 53 -5.82 -15.89 -5.85
CA ARG A 53 -7.23 -15.85 -5.42
C ARG A 53 -7.43 -16.24 -3.96
N SER A 54 -6.57 -17.11 -3.42
CA SER A 54 -6.59 -17.46 -2.00
C SER A 54 -6.27 -16.26 -1.11
N ASP A 55 -5.41 -15.36 -1.61
CA ASP A 55 -5.01 -14.17 -0.87
C ASP A 55 -6.14 -13.14 -0.76
N LEU A 56 -7.10 -13.14 -1.68
CA LEU A 56 -8.28 -12.27 -1.62
C LEU A 56 -9.15 -12.48 -0.36
N LYS A 57 -8.99 -13.62 0.31
CA LYS A 57 -9.74 -13.96 1.52
C LYS A 57 -8.88 -13.89 2.79
N ASN A 58 -7.65 -13.44 2.67
CA ASN A 58 -6.75 -13.36 3.81
C ASN A 58 -6.94 -12.04 4.58
N PRO A 59 -7.54 -12.06 5.78
CA PRO A 59 -7.81 -10.84 6.55
C PRO A 59 -6.52 -10.12 7.00
N ASP A 60 -5.39 -10.81 7.06
CA ASP A 60 -4.11 -10.20 7.44
C ASP A 60 -3.58 -9.26 6.37
N LEU A 61 -4.06 -9.41 5.13
CA LEU A 61 -3.64 -8.61 3.98
C LEU A 61 -4.60 -7.45 3.67
N TYR A 62 -5.82 -7.47 4.20
CA TYR A 62 -6.90 -6.57 3.79
C TYR A 62 -7.67 -5.99 4.96
N GLY A 63 -8.19 -4.77 4.76
CA GLY A 63 -9.37 -4.34 5.48
C GLY A 63 -10.60 -5.08 4.97
N TYR A 64 -11.55 -5.34 5.85
CA TYR A 64 -12.85 -5.87 5.52
C TYR A 64 -13.90 -4.89 6.01
N TYR A 65 -14.89 -4.67 5.17
CA TYR A 65 -16.08 -3.98 5.57
C TYR A 65 -17.28 -4.91 5.31
N ASP A 66 -18.02 -5.20 6.36
CA ASP A 66 -19.21 -6.07 6.34
C ASP A 66 -19.00 -7.46 5.69
N GLY A 67 -17.76 -7.99 5.82
CA GLY A 67 -17.39 -9.30 5.29
C GLY A 67 -16.82 -9.29 3.88
N ALA A 68 -16.82 -8.15 3.18
CA ALA A 68 -16.18 -8.01 1.87
C ALA A 68 -14.78 -7.42 1.99
N PRO A 69 -13.80 -7.89 1.18
CA PRO A 69 -12.50 -7.27 1.14
C PRO A 69 -12.60 -5.86 0.54
N GLN A 70 -12.00 -4.90 1.22
CA GLN A 70 -11.90 -3.52 0.71
C GLN A 70 -10.89 -3.50 -0.43
N MET A 71 -11.37 -3.28 -1.66
CA MET A 71 -10.55 -3.25 -2.85
C MET A 71 -11.20 -2.40 -3.95
N THR A 72 -10.47 -1.42 -4.47
CA THR A 72 -10.89 -0.56 -5.58
C THR A 72 -10.00 -0.70 -6.79
N VAL A 73 -8.75 -1.19 -6.61
CA VAL A 73 -7.78 -1.40 -7.67
C VAL A 73 -7.05 -2.73 -7.47
N CYS A 74 -6.78 -3.41 -8.58
CA CYS A 74 -6.15 -4.72 -8.61
C CYS A 74 -5.26 -4.80 -9.84
N VAL A 75 -3.94 -4.96 -9.64
CA VAL A 75 -2.96 -5.12 -10.73
C VAL A 75 -2.03 -6.29 -10.44
N TRP A 76 -1.61 -6.99 -11.50
CA TRP A 76 -0.68 -8.12 -11.36
C TRP A 76 0.25 -8.23 -12.55
N ARG A 77 1.35 -8.92 -12.35
CA ARG A 77 2.32 -9.24 -13.40
C ARG A 77 2.89 -10.62 -13.17
N GLY A 78 2.63 -11.53 -14.08
CA GLY A 78 3.25 -12.86 -14.09
C GLY A 78 4.71 -12.82 -14.55
N PRO A 79 5.49 -13.90 -14.32
CA PRO A 79 6.91 -13.94 -14.69
C PRO A 79 7.19 -13.76 -16.18
N ALA A 80 6.24 -14.13 -17.05
CA ALA A 80 6.35 -14.00 -18.50
C ALA A 80 5.66 -12.75 -19.08
N ASP A 81 4.97 -11.96 -18.24
CA ASP A 81 4.24 -10.79 -18.71
C ASP A 81 5.22 -9.64 -19.01
N VAL A 82 5.06 -9.03 -20.18
CA VAL A 82 5.85 -7.84 -20.58
C VAL A 82 5.33 -6.54 -19.98
N ALA A 83 4.08 -6.54 -19.51
CA ALA A 83 3.41 -5.40 -18.93
C ALA A 83 2.57 -5.82 -17.71
N TRP A 84 2.22 -4.85 -16.87
CA TRP A 84 1.24 -5.06 -15.83
C TRP A 84 -0.16 -5.28 -16.43
N ARG A 85 -0.90 -6.16 -15.80
CA ARG A 85 -2.31 -6.41 -16.08
C ARG A 85 -3.14 -5.86 -14.94
N HIS A 86 -4.37 -5.53 -15.19
CA HIS A 86 -5.28 -4.98 -14.17
C HIS A 86 -6.67 -5.56 -14.31
N GLY A 87 -7.45 -5.48 -13.25
CA GLY A 87 -8.88 -5.74 -13.28
C GLY A 87 -9.60 -4.70 -14.16
N SER A 88 -10.72 -5.10 -14.71
CA SER A 88 -11.57 -4.23 -15.54
C SER A 88 -12.97 -4.21 -14.93
N PRO A 89 -13.22 -3.36 -13.93
CA PRO A 89 -14.52 -3.28 -13.30
C PRO A 89 -15.59 -2.85 -14.32
N GLU A 90 -16.73 -3.55 -14.28
CA GLU A 90 -17.86 -3.29 -15.15
C GLU A 90 -18.62 -2.04 -14.69
N ARG A 91 -18.15 -0.88 -15.06
CA ARG A 91 -18.77 0.39 -14.74
C ARG A 91 -18.96 1.22 -15.98
N THR A 92 -20.18 1.73 -16.17
CA THR A 92 -20.54 2.54 -17.35
C THR A 92 -20.29 4.03 -17.18
N GLN A 93 -20.15 4.51 -15.94
CA GLN A 93 -19.89 5.91 -15.64
C GLN A 93 -18.88 6.01 -14.50
N TRP A 94 -17.84 6.79 -14.72
CA TRP A 94 -16.84 7.13 -13.72
C TRP A 94 -17.11 8.53 -13.17
N GLY A 95 -17.00 8.69 -11.88
CA GLY A 95 -16.97 9.97 -11.21
C GLY A 95 -15.60 10.62 -11.28
N TYR A 96 -15.34 11.53 -10.38
CA TYR A 96 -14.07 12.29 -10.36
C TYR A 96 -12.88 11.45 -9.86
N HIS A 97 -13.11 10.51 -8.97
CA HIS A 97 -12.04 9.79 -8.27
C HIS A 97 -11.62 8.48 -8.96
N GLY A 98 -12.36 8.01 -9.96
CA GLY A 98 -12.03 6.78 -10.67
C GLY A 98 -11.92 5.57 -9.73
N ASP A 99 -10.93 4.69 -9.98
CA ASP A 99 -10.59 3.58 -9.10
C ASP A 99 -9.63 3.98 -7.95
N GLY A 100 -9.10 5.21 -8.01
CA GLY A 100 -8.17 5.74 -7.05
C GLY A 100 -6.72 5.23 -7.19
N GLY A 101 -6.44 4.37 -8.17
CA GLY A 101 -5.14 3.71 -8.30
C GLY A 101 -3.99 4.68 -8.56
N GLU A 102 -4.21 5.73 -9.35
CA GLU A 102 -3.21 6.75 -9.64
C GLU A 102 -2.71 7.40 -8.35
N HIS A 103 -3.62 7.88 -7.51
CA HIS A 103 -3.27 8.52 -6.26
C HIS A 103 -2.68 7.53 -5.23
N LEU A 104 -3.31 6.38 -5.11
CA LEU A 104 -2.95 5.35 -4.13
C LEU A 104 -1.53 4.82 -4.33
N PHE A 105 -1.08 4.69 -5.58
CA PHE A 105 0.23 4.14 -5.92
C PHE A 105 1.31 5.19 -6.22
N ASP A 106 0.98 6.48 -6.14
CA ASP A 106 1.96 7.57 -6.26
C ASP A 106 3.23 7.33 -5.44
N PRO A 107 3.15 6.89 -4.15
CA PRO A 107 4.34 6.59 -3.36
C PRO A 107 5.22 5.48 -3.92
N LEU A 108 4.66 4.58 -4.72
CA LEU A 108 5.43 3.48 -5.35
C LEU A 108 6.07 3.90 -6.68
N ILE A 109 5.50 4.91 -7.35
CA ILE A 109 5.89 5.30 -8.72
C ILE A 109 6.90 6.44 -8.69
N ASP A 110 6.65 7.45 -7.87
CA ASP A 110 7.42 8.71 -7.85
C ASP A 110 7.78 9.10 -6.41
N TRP A 111 8.39 8.15 -5.69
CA TRP A 111 8.81 8.38 -4.32
C TRP A 111 10.18 9.03 -4.25
N HIS A 112 10.25 10.17 -3.60
CA HIS A 112 11.50 10.81 -3.18
C HIS A 112 11.35 11.46 -1.79
N ALA A 113 12.48 11.77 -1.16
CA ALA A 113 12.51 12.15 0.26
C ALA A 113 11.62 13.35 0.59
N SER A 114 11.50 14.33 -0.31
CA SER A 114 10.63 15.50 -0.11
C SER A 114 9.14 15.12 -0.07
N LYS A 115 8.69 14.20 -0.94
CA LYS A 115 7.33 13.65 -0.88
C LYS A 115 7.12 12.81 0.38
N GLY A 116 8.13 12.06 0.81
CA GLY A 116 8.08 11.30 2.06
C GLY A 116 7.79 12.16 3.29
N LEU A 117 8.22 13.42 3.31
CA LEU A 117 7.94 14.35 4.40
C LEU A 117 6.45 14.71 4.50
N ASP A 118 5.74 14.77 3.37
CA ASP A 118 4.30 15.11 3.35
C ASP A 118 3.45 14.00 3.98
N TRP A 119 3.96 12.77 4.00
CA TRP A 119 3.30 11.59 4.57
C TRP A 119 3.63 11.36 6.05
N LEU A 120 4.63 12.07 6.56
CA LEU A 120 5.00 11.95 7.97
C LEU A 120 4.12 12.86 8.82
N TYR A 121 3.46 12.29 9.81
CA TYR A 121 2.81 13.03 10.88
C TYR A 121 3.81 13.18 12.04
N PRO A 122 4.65 14.23 12.05
CA PRO A 122 5.66 14.38 13.07
C PRO A 122 4.98 14.58 14.44
N ALA A 123 5.55 13.96 15.47
CA ALA A 123 5.16 14.23 16.84
C ALA A 123 5.23 15.76 17.10
N GLN A 124 4.31 16.28 17.88
CA GLN A 124 4.05 17.71 18.11
C GLN A 124 5.30 18.60 18.03
N GLY A 125 5.40 19.40 16.97
CA GLY A 125 6.50 20.35 16.77
C GLY A 125 7.86 19.76 16.40
N HIS A 126 7.97 18.46 16.20
CA HIS A 126 9.19 17.81 15.73
C HIS A 126 9.31 17.95 14.22
N VAL A 127 10.44 18.45 13.72
CA VAL A 127 10.72 18.56 12.29
C VAL A 127 11.63 17.40 11.89
N VAL A 128 11.15 16.54 11.00
CA VAL A 128 11.95 15.45 10.43
C VAL A 128 12.82 16.01 9.31
N PRO A 129 14.16 15.86 9.36
CA PRO A 129 15.03 16.29 8.28
C PRO A 129 14.82 15.44 7.02
N GLU A 130 14.74 16.06 5.84
CA GLU A 130 14.68 15.36 4.56
C GLU A 130 15.82 14.33 4.38
N SER A 131 17.02 14.68 4.87
CA SER A 131 18.17 13.79 4.84
C SER A 131 17.97 12.50 5.65
N ALA A 132 17.14 12.52 6.71
CA ALA A 132 16.81 11.32 7.46
C ALA A 132 15.86 10.43 6.65
N VAL A 133 14.87 11.02 5.99
CA VAL A 133 13.98 10.29 5.08
C VAL A 133 14.78 9.65 3.95
N GLN A 134 15.69 10.41 3.35
CA GLN A 134 16.57 9.88 2.28
C GLN A 134 17.44 8.71 2.75
N GLN A 135 17.95 8.75 3.99
CA GLN A 135 18.72 7.63 4.54
C GLN A 135 17.88 6.36 4.69
N VAL A 136 16.62 6.48 5.11
CA VAL A 136 15.69 5.33 5.19
C VAL A 136 15.39 4.78 3.79
N MET A 137 15.11 5.65 2.83
CA MET A 137 14.87 5.26 1.44
C MET A 137 16.07 4.55 0.81
N ASP A 138 17.27 5.00 1.12
CA ASP A 138 18.53 4.39 0.69
C ASP A 138 18.85 3.09 1.45
N GLN A 139 17.97 2.64 2.34
CA GLN A 139 18.16 1.47 3.21
C GLN A 139 19.48 1.53 4.01
N LYS A 140 19.85 2.73 4.48
CA LYS A 140 21.03 2.87 5.35
C LYS A 140 20.77 2.22 6.71
N PRO A 141 21.81 1.72 7.39
CA PRO A 141 21.63 1.10 8.71
C PRO A 141 20.84 1.97 9.68
N LEU A 142 19.87 1.38 10.36
CA LEU A 142 18.98 2.06 11.30
C LEU A 142 19.75 2.37 12.61
N THR A 143 20.46 3.48 12.62
CA THR A 143 21.19 3.96 13.80
C THR A 143 20.25 4.62 14.80
N ASP A 144 20.67 4.71 16.08
CA ASP A 144 19.90 5.44 17.10
C ASP A 144 19.68 6.91 16.74
N GLU A 145 20.67 7.52 16.07
CA GLU A 145 20.57 8.90 15.59
C GLU A 145 19.50 9.02 14.51
N LEU A 146 19.50 8.10 13.54
CA LEU A 146 18.48 8.09 12.49
C LEU A 146 17.09 7.89 13.07
N ILE A 147 16.91 6.98 14.02
CA ILE A 147 15.62 6.77 14.72
C ILE A 147 15.16 8.05 15.42
N ARG A 148 16.06 8.73 16.14
CA ARG A 148 15.73 9.98 16.85
C ARG A 148 15.43 11.15 15.92
N ALA A 149 15.87 11.09 14.67
CA ALA A 149 15.52 12.10 13.67
C ALA A 149 14.02 12.07 13.31
N PHE A 150 13.35 10.91 13.46
CA PHE A 150 11.91 10.79 13.20
C PHE A 150 11.05 11.06 14.44
N HIS A 151 11.57 10.76 15.62
CA HIS A 151 10.80 10.94 16.86
C HIS A 151 11.73 11.32 18.03
N PRO A 152 11.44 12.36 18.81
CA PRO A 152 12.33 12.87 19.86
C PRO A 152 12.55 11.87 21.01
N ASN A 153 11.56 11.04 21.33
CA ASN A 153 11.59 10.07 22.42
C ASN A 153 11.11 8.68 21.94
N PRO A 154 11.87 8.01 21.05
CA PRO A 154 11.47 6.74 20.49
C PRO A 154 11.75 5.58 21.47
N ASP A 155 10.93 4.54 21.44
CA ASP A 155 11.33 3.22 21.93
C ASP A 155 12.23 2.54 20.89
N ILE A 156 13.53 2.79 20.99
CA ILE A 156 14.51 2.28 20.03
C ILE A 156 14.52 0.74 19.99
N THR A 157 14.30 0.09 21.12
CA THR A 157 14.31 -1.38 21.21
C THR A 157 13.12 -1.95 20.44
N ALA A 158 11.93 -1.42 20.67
CA ALA A 158 10.74 -1.85 19.94
C ALA A 158 10.86 -1.58 18.43
N LEU A 159 11.33 -0.39 18.04
CA LEU A 159 11.50 -0.05 16.63
C LEU A 159 12.52 -0.93 15.91
N ARG A 160 13.64 -1.28 16.55
CA ARG A 160 14.61 -2.22 15.99
C ARG A 160 14.06 -3.63 15.84
N ALA A 161 13.24 -4.08 16.79
CA ALA A 161 12.57 -5.38 16.67
C ALA A 161 11.62 -5.41 15.46
N VAL A 162 10.82 -4.35 15.27
CA VAL A 162 9.95 -4.21 14.10
C VAL A 162 10.77 -4.14 12.81
N ALA A 163 11.82 -3.32 12.76
CA ALA A 163 12.69 -3.21 11.59
C ALA A 163 13.27 -4.57 11.18
N THR A 164 13.77 -5.33 12.15
CA THR A 164 14.27 -6.70 11.90
C THR A 164 13.16 -7.63 11.39
N GLN A 165 11.95 -7.51 11.92
CA GLN A 165 10.81 -8.34 11.49
C GLN A 165 10.42 -8.07 10.03
N ILE A 166 10.51 -6.82 9.57
CA ILE A 166 10.19 -6.43 8.19
C ILE A 166 11.37 -6.55 7.22
N GLY A 167 12.54 -6.99 7.71
CA GLY A 167 13.73 -7.19 6.88
C GLY A 167 14.52 -5.91 6.54
N TYR A 168 14.41 -4.89 7.40
CA TYR A 168 15.19 -3.64 7.26
C TYR A 168 16.63 -3.84 7.75
#